data_d937484f50dfe9b536f8a765ba4d083b
#
_entry.id   d937484f50dfe9b536f8a765ba4d083b
#
_cell.length_a   1.000
_cell.length_b   1.000
_cell.length_c   1.000
_cell.angle_alpha   90.00
_cell.angle_beta   90.00
_cell.angle_gamma   90.00
#
_symmetry.space_group_name_H-M   'P 1'
#
loop_
_entity.id
_entity.type
_entity.pdbx_description
1 polymer ?
#
loop_
_entity_poly.entity_id
_entity_poly.type
_entity_poly.pdbx_seq_one_letter_code
_entity_poly.pdbx_strand_id
1 'polypeptide(L)'
;MKLDTRVEQALLEINFVERYEKLSTYYSQKRTPKGQELDYFDGDFLMEIVELLGYKAQYDKRERFFHIDLEEIGHFRFGFHFSFERGRLELIWVIYEGNKAIMGSPFASYAKWLISRDYIILKPVISSYDDFEKVMKIAFEMYEDFKQAFLKANAGDEEWN
;
A
#
# COMPACT_ATOMS: atom_id res chain seq x y z
N MET A 1 -6.31 -9.08 -16.09
CA MET A 1 -5.58 -7.83 -16.23
C MET A 1 -4.10 -8.08 -16.01
N LYS A 2 -3.24 -7.40 -16.73
CA LYS A 2 -1.81 -7.60 -16.65
C LYS A 2 -1.13 -6.36 -16.03
N LEU A 3 -0.16 -6.59 -15.15
CA LEU A 3 0.63 -5.49 -14.60
C LEU A 3 1.48 -4.82 -15.67
N ASP A 4 1.67 -3.52 -15.54
CA ASP A 4 2.72 -2.82 -16.27
C ASP A 4 4.06 -3.50 -15.97
N THR A 5 4.89 -3.76 -16.98
CA THR A 5 6.13 -4.52 -16.80
C THR A 5 7.11 -3.85 -15.84
N ARG A 6 7.14 -2.53 -15.80
CA ARG A 6 8.00 -1.77 -14.90
C ARG A 6 7.54 -1.91 -13.46
N VAL A 7 6.22 -1.90 -13.25
CA VAL A 7 5.59 -2.13 -11.94
C VAL A 7 5.89 -3.55 -11.47
N GLU A 8 5.70 -4.54 -12.34
CA GLU A 8 5.99 -5.94 -12.03
C GLU A 8 7.43 -6.13 -11.57
N GLN A 9 8.38 -5.59 -12.32
CA GLN A 9 9.80 -5.72 -11.99
C GLN A 9 10.13 -5.08 -10.64
N ALA A 10 9.57 -3.91 -10.36
CA ALA A 10 9.80 -3.21 -9.09
C ALA A 10 9.21 -4.00 -7.91
N LEU A 11 8.00 -4.54 -8.07
CA LEU A 11 7.38 -5.36 -7.03
C LEU A 11 8.19 -6.63 -6.74
N LEU A 12 8.72 -7.26 -7.79
CA LEU A 12 9.57 -8.45 -7.62
C LEU A 12 10.89 -8.09 -6.94
N GLU A 13 11.49 -6.97 -7.31
CA GLU A 13 12.76 -6.53 -6.72
C GLU A 13 12.67 -6.31 -5.22
N ILE A 14 11.56 -5.78 -4.74
CA ILE A 14 11.38 -5.51 -3.30
C ILE A 14 10.84 -6.71 -2.53
N ASN A 15 10.65 -7.85 -3.16
CA ASN A 15 10.02 -9.04 -2.53
C ASN A 15 8.64 -8.72 -1.97
N PHE A 16 7.83 -8.04 -2.76
CA PHE A 16 6.52 -7.54 -2.33
C PHE A 16 5.62 -8.63 -1.75
N VAL A 17 5.47 -9.75 -2.46
CA VAL A 17 4.56 -10.83 -2.05
C VAL A 17 4.98 -11.39 -0.69
N GLU A 18 6.26 -11.70 -0.52
CA GLU A 18 6.78 -12.24 0.73
C GLU A 18 6.58 -11.27 1.90
N ARG A 19 6.86 -9.99 1.67
CA ARG A 19 6.72 -8.96 2.72
C ARG A 19 5.26 -8.74 3.10
N TYR A 20 4.36 -8.71 2.12
CA TYR A 20 2.92 -8.57 2.39
C TYR A 20 2.37 -9.81 3.09
N GLU A 21 2.81 -10.99 2.67
CA GLU A 21 2.38 -12.24 3.29
C GLU A 21 2.79 -12.30 4.77
N LYS A 22 4.00 -11.88 5.10
CA LYS A 22 4.46 -11.79 6.49
C LYS A 22 3.60 -10.84 7.30
N LEU A 23 3.30 -9.67 6.73
CA LEU A 23 2.46 -8.67 7.38
C LEU A 23 1.05 -9.22 7.65
N SER A 24 0.46 -9.87 6.64
CA SER A 24 -0.86 -10.48 6.74
C SER A 24 -0.91 -11.62 7.77
N THR A 25 0.13 -12.45 7.78
CA THR A 25 0.20 -13.59 8.69
C THR A 25 0.35 -13.14 10.15
N TYR A 26 1.19 -12.15 10.39
CA TYR A 26 1.38 -11.62 11.73
C TYR A 26 0.13 -10.91 12.25
N TYR A 27 -0.45 -10.00 11.45
CA TYR A 27 -1.67 -9.27 11.80
C TYR A 27 -2.89 -10.01 11.26
N SER A 28 -3.19 -11.18 11.86
CA SER A 28 -4.24 -12.09 11.38
C SER A 28 -5.34 -12.26 12.42
N GLN A 29 -6.41 -12.95 12.02
CA GLN A 29 -7.50 -13.31 12.94
C GLN A 29 -7.06 -14.29 14.04
N LYS A 30 -5.94 -14.98 13.88
CA LYS A 30 -5.36 -15.79 14.95
C LYS A 30 -4.86 -14.92 16.08
N ARG A 31 -4.19 -13.82 15.75
CA ARG A 31 -3.67 -12.86 16.72
C ARG A 31 -4.80 -12.01 17.28
N THR A 32 -5.76 -11.63 16.44
CA THR A 32 -6.91 -10.80 16.83
C THR A 32 -8.19 -11.59 16.55
N PRO A 33 -8.72 -12.35 17.54
CA PRO A 33 -9.93 -13.11 17.37
C PRO A 33 -11.11 -12.24 16.92
N LYS A 34 -12.03 -12.85 16.17
CA LYS A 34 -13.21 -12.17 15.68
C LYS A 34 -13.96 -11.49 16.82
N GLY A 35 -14.29 -10.22 16.66
CA GLY A 35 -14.92 -9.39 17.67
C GLY A 35 -13.96 -8.53 18.49
N GLN A 36 -12.64 -8.75 18.35
CA GLN A 36 -11.62 -7.95 19.03
C GLN A 36 -10.88 -7.01 18.10
N GLU A 37 -11.22 -7.01 16.82
CA GLU A 37 -10.69 -6.06 15.86
C GLU A 37 -11.17 -4.63 16.18
N LEU A 38 -10.42 -3.63 15.73
CA LEU A 38 -10.76 -2.22 15.91
C LEU A 38 -11.91 -1.86 14.96
N ASP A 39 -13.15 -1.99 15.43
CA ASP A 39 -14.35 -1.72 14.65
C ASP A 39 -14.63 -0.24 14.46
N TYR A 40 -14.33 0.54 15.49
CA TYR A 40 -14.55 1.99 15.48
C TYR A 40 -13.21 2.70 15.60
N PHE A 41 -12.97 3.65 14.71
CA PHE A 41 -11.74 4.43 14.72
C PHE A 41 -12.02 5.91 14.53
N ASP A 42 -11.13 6.72 15.10
CA ASP A 42 -11.13 8.16 14.90
C ASP A 42 -10.23 8.47 13.70
N GLY A 43 -10.84 8.93 12.60
CA GLY A 43 -10.12 9.22 11.36
C GLY A 43 -9.05 10.29 11.53
N ASP A 44 -9.33 11.31 12.36
CA ASP A 44 -8.35 12.36 12.64
C ASP A 44 -7.12 11.79 13.35
N PHE A 45 -7.34 10.85 14.26
CA PHE A 45 -6.24 10.20 14.95
C PHE A 45 -5.41 9.31 14.03
N LEU A 46 -6.06 8.61 13.10
CA LEU A 46 -5.33 7.85 12.07
C LEU A 46 -4.44 8.77 11.24
N MET A 47 -4.96 9.93 10.85
CA MET A 47 -4.18 10.89 10.07
C MET A 47 -3.01 11.46 10.87
N GLU A 48 -3.18 11.68 12.17
CA GLU A 48 -2.08 12.11 13.05
C GLU A 48 -0.97 11.05 13.11
N ILE A 49 -1.35 9.77 13.19
CA ILE A 49 -0.37 8.67 13.20
C ILE A 49 0.41 8.66 11.90
N VAL A 50 -0.27 8.78 10.76
CA VAL A 50 0.38 8.83 9.45
C VAL A 50 1.32 10.03 9.35
N GLU A 51 0.93 11.17 9.89
CA GLU A 51 1.77 12.37 9.90
C GLU A 51 3.03 12.18 10.73
N LEU A 52 2.92 11.50 11.89
CA LEU A 52 4.08 11.14 12.70
C LEU A 52 5.05 10.23 11.96
N LEU A 53 4.56 9.44 11.01
CA LEU A 53 5.39 8.58 10.17
C LEU A 53 6.03 9.34 9.00
N GLY A 54 5.73 10.63 8.86
CA GLY A 54 6.35 11.48 7.86
C GLY A 54 5.53 11.73 6.60
N TYR A 55 4.24 11.42 6.62
CA TYR A 55 3.36 11.59 5.47
C TYR A 55 2.15 12.41 5.83
N LYS A 56 1.63 13.17 4.87
CA LYS A 56 0.46 13.98 5.07
C LYS A 56 -0.75 13.27 4.47
N ALA A 57 -1.72 12.92 5.31
CA ALA A 57 -2.91 12.20 4.89
C ALA A 57 -4.16 13.09 4.87
N GLN A 58 -5.05 12.76 3.95
CA GLN A 58 -6.37 13.36 3.84
C GLN A 58 -7.41 12.25 3.73
N TYR A 59 -8.64 12.53 4.14
CA TYR A 59 -9.73 11.59 4.04
C TYR A 59 -10.74 12.04 2.99
N ASP A 60 -11.02 11.16 2.03
CA ASP A 60 -12.04 11.40 1.00
C ASP A 60 -13.37 10.84 1.50
N LYS A 61 -14.30 11.73 1.90
CA LYS A 61 -15.60 11.34 2.46
C LYS A 61 -16.48 10.64 1.43
N ARG A 62 -16.33 10.99 0.17
CA ARG A 62 -17.17 10.45 -0.91
C ARG A 62 -16.77 9.00 -1.23
N GLU A 63 -15.46 8.76 -1.35
CA GLU A 63 -14.92 7.45 -1.71
C GLU A 63 -14.59 6.59 -0.49
N ARG A 64 -14.61 7.20 0.70
CA ARG A 64 -14.39 6.53 1.99
C ARG A 64 -13.01 5.88 2.11
N PHE A 65 -11.99 6.60 1.69
CA PHE A 65 -10.62 6.16 1.89
C PHE A 65 -9.72 7.32 2.29
N PHE A 66 -8.58 6.96 2.89
CA PHE A 66 -7.51 7.91 3.18
C PHE A 66 -6.50 7.88 2.05
N HIS A 67 -5.88 9.02 1.78
CA HIS A 67 -4.78 9.07 0.82
C HIS A 67 -3.71 10.05 1.31
N ILE A 68 -2.46 9.74 1.03
CA ILE A 68 -1.37 10.70 1.25
C ILE A 68 -1.26 11.60 0.01
N ASP A 69 -0.62 12.77 0.19
CA ASP A 69 -0.40 13.67 -0.93
C ASP A 69 0.42 12.97 -2.01
N LEU A 70 0.05 13.22 -3.27
CA LEU A 70 0.80 12.68 -4.40
C LEU A 70 2.20 13.27 -4.42
N GLU A 71 3.19 12.40 -4.65
CA GLU A 71 4.59 12.80 -4.77
C GLU A 71 5.00 12.78 -6.24
N GLU A 72 5.38 13.93 -6.75
CA GLU A 72 5.81 14.06 -8.14
C GLU A 72 7.32 13.87 -8.24
N ILE A 73 7.73 12.85 -9.00
CA ILE A 73 9.15 12.56 -9.25
C ILE A 73 9.32 12.30 -10.75
N GLY A 74 9.98 13.23 -11.46
CA GLY A 74 10.12 13.14 -12.90
C GLY A 74 8.77 13.17 -13.60
N HIS A 75 8.51 12.16 -14.42
CA HIS A 75 7.25 12.01 -15.15
C HIS A 75 6.16 11.30 -14.38
N PHE A 76 6.45 10.90 -13.16
CA PHE A 76 5.57 10.04 -12.37
C PHE A 76 5.03 10.76 -11.14
N ARG A 77 3.80 10.41 -10.76
CA ARG A 77 3.21 10.82 -9.50
C ARG A 77 2.86 9.55 -8.73
N PHE A 78 3.35 9.47 -7.51
CA PHE A 78 3.15 8.31 -6.65
C PHE A 78 2.13 8.64 -5.57
N GLY A 79 1.28 7.70 -5.24
CA GLY A 79 0.32 7.85 -4.18
C GLY A 79 0.12 6.56 -3.40
N PHE A 80 -0.45 6.72 -2.21
CA PHE A 80 -0.74 5.63 -1.31
C PHE A 80 -2.12 5.88 -0.72
N HIS A 81 -3.04 4.96 -0.95
CA HIS A 81 -4.39 5.01 -0.39
C HIS A 81 -4.56 3.87 0.61
N PHE A 82 -5.36 4.11 1.63
CA PHE A 82 -5.73 3.03 2.53
C PHE A 82 -7.17 3.24 3.00
N SER A 83 -7.84 2.14 3.27
CA SER A 83 -9.17 2.14 3.83
C SER A 83 -9.23 1.14 4.98
N PHE A 84 -10.18 1.37 5.87
CA PHE A 84 -10.28 0.61 7.09
C PHE A 84 -11.74 0.21 7.29
N GLU A 85 -12.01 -1.09 7.28
CA GLU A 85 -13.36 -1.61 7.44
C GLU A 85 -13.34 -2.84 8.33
N ARG A 86 -14.09 -2.79 9.42
CA ARG A 86 -14.23 -3.90 10.38
C ARG A 86 -12.88 -4.44 10.85
N GLY A 87 -11.96 -3.54 11.17
CA GLY A 87 -10.64 -3.93 11.61
C GLY A 87 -9.69 -4.40 10.52
N ARG A 88 -10.13 -4.45 9.26
CA ARG A 88 -9.28 -4.87 8.14
C ARG A 88 -8.77 -3.67 7.38
N LEU A 89 -7.48 -3.67 7.13
CA LEU A 89 -6.79 -2.58 6.47
C LEU A 89 -6.51 -2.94 5.01
N GLU A 90 -7.05 -2.16 4.08
CA GLU A 90 -6.76 -2.30 2.66
C GLU A 90 -5.73 -1.25 2.25
N LEU A 91 -4.69 -1.70 1.55
CA LEU A 91 -3.58 -0.87 1.12
C LEU A 91 -3.53 -0.85 -0.41
N ILE A 92 -3.39 0.34 -0.98
CA ILE A 92 -3.38 0.56 -2.44
C ILE A 92 -2.26 1.53 -2.76
N TRP A 93 -1.35 1.14 -3.66
CA TRP A 93 -0.39 2.07 -4.24
C TRP A 93 -0.86 2.50 -5.62
N VAL A 94 -0.61 3.76 -5.97
CA VAL A 94 -0.97 4.30 -7.28
C VAL A 94 0.23 4.97 -7.92
N ILE A 95 0.33 4.84 -9.25
CA ILE A 95 1.31 5.58 -10.03
C ILE A 95 0.60 6.14 -11.25
N TYR A 96 0.81 7.44 -11.48
CA TYR A 96 0.39 8.10 -12.71
C TYR A 96 1.61 8.48 -13.54
N GLU A 97 1.54 8.18 -14.83
CA GLU A 97 2.52 8.65 -15.80
C GLU A 97 1.80 9.66 -16.70
N GLY A 98 2.06 10.94 -16.50
CA GLY A 98 1.24 11.99 -17.08
C GLY A 98 -0.19 11.87 -16.59
N ASN A 99 -1.15 11.74 -17.49
CA ASN A 99 -2.56 11.58 -17.14
C ASN A 99 -3.01 10.12 -17.10
N LYS A 100 -2.08 9.19 -17.28
CA LYS A 100 -2.39 7.76 -17.34
C LYS A 100 -2.08 7.07 -16.02
N ALA A 101 -3.07 6.37 -15.46
CA ALA A 101 -2.85 5.52 -14.29
C ALA A 101 -2.22 4.20 -14.75
N ILE A 102 -0.98 3.94 -14.33
CA ILE A 102 -0.29 2.71 -14.68
C ILE A 102 -0.31 1.69 -13.54
N MET A 103 -0.74 2.11 -12.35
CA MET A 103 -0.86 1.27 -11.17
C MET A 103 -1.93 1.87 -10.26
N GLY A 104 -2.79 1.07 -9.69
CA GLY A 104 -3.84 1.59 -8.80
C GLY A 104 -4.78 0.52 -8.28
N SER A 105 -4.22 -0.58 -7.75
CA SER A 105 -5.02 -1.69 -7.25
C SER A 105 -4.60 -2.08 -5.84
N PRO A 106 -5.45 -2.83 -5.11
CA PRO A 106 -5.11 -3.33 -3.78
C PRO A 106 -3.92 -4.30 -3.81
N PHE A 107 -3.20 -4.37 -2.70
CA PHE A 107 -2.06 -5.28 -2.54
C PHE A 107 -2.40 -6.73 -2.87
N ALA A 108 -3.60 -7.19 -2.50
CA ALA A 108 -4.03 -8.55 -2.78
C ALA A 108 -4.10 -8.84 -4.29
N SER A 109 -4.47 -7.84 -5.09
CA SER A 109 -4.50 -7.96 -6.55
C SER A 109 -3.10 -8.10 -7.13
N TYR A 110 -2.14 -7.35 -6.62
CA TYR A 110 -0.74 -7.46 -7.08
C TYR A 110 -0.19 -8.85 -6.81
N ALA A 111 -0.48 -9.42 -5.65
CA ALA A 111 -0.05 -10.77 -5.32
C ALA A 111 -0.62 -11.80 -6.30
N LYS A 112 -1.88 -11.67 -6.66
CA LYS A 112 -2.50 -12.57 -7.65
C LYS A 112 -1.85 -12.45 -9.01
N TRP A 113 -1.55 -11.24 -9.46
CA TRP A 113 -0.92 -11.03 -10.77
C TRP A 113 0.53 -11.48 -10.80
N LEU A 114 1.22 -11.45 -9.66
CA LEU A 114 2.61 -11.89 -9.56
C LEU A 114 2.76 -13.41 -9.41
N ILE A 115 1.81 -14.07 -8.75
CA ILE A 115 1.90 -15.50 -8.44
C ILE A 115 0.91 -16.32 -9.26
N SER A 116 -0.40 -16.23 -8.91
CA SER A 116 -1.45 -16.93 -9.62
C SER A 116 -2.81 -16.37 -9.23
N ARG A 117 -3.81 -16.61 -10.07
CA ARG A 117 -5.17 -16.15 -9.85
C ARG A 117 -5.75 -16.61 -8.50
N ASP A 118 -5.32 -17.79 -8.04
CA ASP A 118 -5.85 -18.39 -6.82
C ASP A 118 -5.04 -18.06 -5.57
N TYR A 119 -3.99 -17.25 -5.72
CA TYR A 119 -3.13 -16.87 -4.61
C TYR A 119 -3.79 -15.78 -3.78
N ILE A 120 -4.12 -16.11 -2.54
CA ILE A 120 -4.86 -15.21 -1.66
C ILE A 120 -4.02 -14.82 -0.46
N ILE A 121 -3.88 -13.49 -0.25
CA ILE A 121 -3.31 -12.92 0.98
C ILE A 121 -4.42 -12.10 1.61
N LEU A 122 -4.75 -12.41 2.85
CA LEU A 122 -5.81 -11.72 3.58
C LEU A 122 -5.33 -10.34 4.04
N LYS A 123 -6.26 -9.39 4.14
CA LYS A 123 -5.95 -8.06 4.64
C LYS A 123 -5.49 -8.14 6.10
N PRO A 124 -4.53 -7.31 6.51
CA PRO A 124 -4.13 -7.25 7.92
C PRO A 124 -5.31 -6.89 8.83
N VAL A 125 -5.39 -7.54 9.97
CA VAL A 125 -6.42 -7.30 10.98
C VAL A 125 -5.82 -6.44 12.09
N ILE A 126 -6.44 -5.31 12.37
CA ILE A 126 -5.95 -4.31 13.31
C ILE A 126 -6.81 -4.33 14.58
N SER A 127 -6.17 -4.48 15.74
CA SER A 127 -6.85 -4.54 17.03
C SER A 127 -6.70 -3.25 17.86
N SER A 128 -5.79 -2.36 17.45
CA SER A 128 -5.49 -1.14 18.20
C SER A 128 -4.83 -0.10 17.31
N TYR A 129 -4.78 1.14 17.76
CA TYR A 129 -4.04 2.20 17.06
C TYR A 129 -2.54 1.90 17.01
N ASP A 130 -2.01 1.22 18.03
CA ASP A 130 -0.61 0.80 18.03
C ASP A 130 -0.33 -0.19 16.91
N ASP A 131 -1.22 -1.16 16.69
CA ASP A 131 -1.14 -2.07 15.56
C ASP A 131 -1.18 -1.31 14.23
N PHE A 132 -2.09 -0.35 14.11
CA PHE A 132 -2.20 0.48 12.91
C PHE A 132 -0.89 1.19 12.61
N GLU A 133 -0.29 1.83 13.63
CA GLU A 133 0.98 2.52 13.46
C GLU A 133 2.08 1.58 12.98
N LYS A 134 2.18 0.40 13.59
CA LYS A 134 3.20 -0.60 13.22
C LYS A 134 3.02 -1.13 11.80
N VAL A 135 1.78 -1.43 11.41
CA VAL A 135 1.47 -1.90 10.06
C VAL A 135 1.79 -0.81 9.03
N MET A 136 1.37 0.42 9.30
CA MET A 136 1.60 1.53 8.38
C MET A 136 3.09 1.85 8.25
N LYS A 137 3.85 1.75 9.33
CA LYS A 137 5.30 1.94 9.28
C LYS A 137 5.94 0.94 8.30
N ILE A 138 5.57 -0.33 8.42
CA ILE A 138 6.07 -1.37 7.51
C ILE A 138 5.62 -1.10 6.08
N ALA A 139 4.34 -0.75 5.90
CA ALA A 139 3.79 -0.47 4.58
C ALA A 139 4.47 0.73 3.92
N PHE A 140 4.78 1.78 4.68
CA PHE A 140 5.50 2.93 4.16
C PHE A 140 6.96 2.60 3.82
N GLU A 141 7.63 1.75 4.60
CA GLU A 141 8.96 1.27 4.27
C GLU A 141 8.96 0.51 2.94
N MET A 142 7.96 -0.36 2.75
CA MET A 142 7.77 -1.08 1.49
C MET A 142 7.51 -0.11 0.34
N TYR A 143 6.72 0.93 0.59
CA TYR A 143 6.39 1.95 -0.40
C TYR A 143 7.63 2.72 -0.85
N GLU A 144 8.48 3.14 0.08
CA GLU A 144 9.72 3.84 -0.26
C GLU A 144 10.65 2.93 -1.07
N ASP A 145 10.79 1.67 -0.68
CA ASP A 145 11.59 0.70 -1.41
C ASP A 145 11.06 0.49 -2.83
N PHE A 146 9.73 0.41 -2.96
CA PHE A 146 9.07 0.26 -4.24
C PHE A 146 9.34 1.45 -5.17
N LYS A 147 9.18 2.67 -4.64
CA LYS A 147 9.43 3.88 -5.44
C LYS A 147 10.86 3.91 -5.95
N GLN A 148 11.82 3.59 -5.08
CA GLN A 148 13.23 3.56 -5.47
C GLN A 148 13.50 2.50 -6.54
N ALA A 149 12.95 1.31 -6.38
CA ALA A 149 13.11 0.22 -7.36
C ALA A 149 12.51 0.61 -8.72
N PHE A 150 11.31 1.20 -8.69
CA PHE A 150 10.64 1.65 -9.90
C PHE A 150 11.43 2.76 -10.62
N LEU A 151 11.88 3.76 -9.87
CA LEU A 151 12.64 4.89 -10.44
C LEU A 151 13.98 4.43 -10.99
N LYS A 152 14.66 3.53 -10.30
CA LYS A 152 15.93 2.97 -10.74
C LYS A 152 15.77 2.21 -12.06
N ALA A 153 14.72 1.41 -12.18
CA ALA A 153 14.44 0.66 -13.40
C ALA A 153 14.14 1.59 -14.59
N ASN A 154 13.63 2.80 -14.34
CA ASN A 154 13.30 3.77 -15.38
C ASN A 154 14.39 4.80 -15.65
N ALA A 155 15.39 4.91 -14.81
CA ALA A 155 16.50 5.86 -14.97
C ALA A 155 17.32 5.58 -16.23
N GLY A 156 17.46 4.30 -16.59
CA GLY A 156 18.17 3.89 -17.81
C GLY A 156 17.49 4.35 -19.09
N ASP A 157 16.16 4.42 -19.08
CA ASP A 157 15.38 4.88 -20.25
C ASP A 157 15.51 6.40 -20.44
N GLU A 158 15.67 7.14 -19.36
CA GLU A 158 15.82 8.59 -19.43
C GLU A 158 17.20 9.02 -19.94
N GLU A 159 18.24 8.22 -19.69
CA GLU A 159 19.60 8.52 -20.15
C GLU A 159 19.76 8.43 -21.67
N TRP A 160 18.87 7.72 -22.34
CA TRP A 160 18.93 7.52 -23.80
C TRP A 160 18.01 8.48 -24.59
N ASN A 161 17.23 9.27 -23.90
CA ASN A 161 16.35 10.27 -24.47
C ASN A 161 16.91 11.67 -24.23
#